data_294c0a6789782e3fa000fae0ec6dcb7f
#
_entry.id   294c0a6789782e3fa000fae0ec6dcb7f
#
_cell.length_a   1.000
_cell.length_b   1.000
_cell.length_c   1.000
_cell.angle_alpha   90.00
_cell.angle_beta   90.00
_cell.angle_gamma   90.00
#
_symmetry.space_group_name_H-M   'P 1'
#
loop_
_entity.id
_entity.type
_entity.pdbx_description
1 polymer ?
#
loop_
_entity_poly.entity_id
_entity_poly.type
_entity_poly.pdbx_seq_one_letter_code
_entity_poly.pdbx_strand_id
1 'polypeptide(L)'
;MKIMSKKYNIAVVGATGAVGQMMIQVLLEKNFPINNLYLLASNKSEGKKINILDQEFTVHALDSFNFNGVDIALFSAGSDVSKKYAKEATKNNSIVIDNTSFFRYEKDIPLIVPEINSDQIGSYKLSGIIANPNCSTIQMLVAIKPIHDACNIKRINVCTYQAVSGTGNNAIQELNDQVNSYVNNKDIVCEVYPKQIAFNVIPQIDNFMENGY
;
A
#
# COMPACT_ATOMS: atom_id res chain seq x y z
N MET A 1 36.42 -10.47 8.13
CA MET A 1 35.84 -10.32 6.77
C MET A 1 34.42 -9.82 6.94
N LYS A 2 34.12 -8.53 6.68
CA LYS A 2 32.73 -8.02 6.66
C LYS A 2 32.02 -8.72 5.49
N ILE A 3 31.06 -9.59 5.79
CA ILE A 3 30.16 -10.12 4.77
C ILE A 3 29.44 -8.90 4.23
N MET A 4 29.76 -8.49 2.99
CA MET A 4 28.99 -7.45 2.30
C MET A 4 27.58 -7.99 2.12
N SER A 5 26.63 -7.44 2.87
CA SER A 5 25.22 -7.81 2.72
C SER A 5 24.80 -7.49 1.28
N LYS A 6 24.14 -8.44 0.62
CA LYS A 6 23.57 -8.24 -0.73
C LYS A 6 22.70 -6.98 -0.69
N LYS A 7 22.89 -6.06 -1.63
CA LYS A 7 22.03 -4.90 -1.83
C LYS A 7 21.04 -5.18 -2.95
N TYR A 8 19.88 -4.55 -2.87
CA TYR A 8 18.74 -4.80 -3.76
C TYR A 8 18.35 -3.56 -4.53
N ASN A 9 17.98 -3.73 -5.79
CA ASN A 9 17.31 -2.72 -6.58
C ASN A 9 15.81 -2.79 -6.32
N ILE A 10 15.25 -1.70 -5.82
CA ILE A 10 13.85 -1.64 -5.39
C ILE A 10 13.09 -0.64 -6.26
N ALA A 11 11.90 -1.01 -6.71
CA ALA A 11 10.94 -0.11 -7.32
C ALA A 11 9.73 0.07 -6.39
N VAL A 12 9.27 1.32 -6.22
CA VAL A 12 8.04 1.65 -5.50
C VAL A 12 7.04 2.23 -6.49
N VAL A 13 6.02 1.46 -6.83
CA VAL A 13 4.94 1.83 -7.75
C VAL A 13 3.82 2.51 -6.96
N GLY A 14 3.53 3.75 -7.32
CA GLY A 14 2.64 4.64 -6.54
C GLY A 14 3.41 5.49 -5.52
N ALA A 15 4.67 5.79 -5.80
CA ALA A 15 5.59 6.50 -4.90
C ALA A 15 5.11 7.91 -4.50
N THR A 16 4.24 8.54 -5.27
CA THR A 16 3.66 9.87 -4.95
C THR A 16 2.46 9.81 -4.01
N GLY A 17 1.90 8.62 -3.78
CA GLY A 17 0.79 8.39 -2.88
C GLY A 17 1.24 8.31 -1.41
N ALA A 18 0.31 8.50 -0.47
CA ALA A 18 0.60 8.46 0.97
C ALA A 18 1.27 7.14 1.39
N VAL A 19 0.75 6.00 0.91
CA VAL A 19 1.29 4.66 1.22
C VAL A 19 2.67 4.47 0.58
N GLY A 20 2.85 4.87 -0.69
CA GLY A 20 4.14 4.76 -1.38
C GLY A 20 5.24 5.56 -0.69
N GLN A 21 4.96 6.78 -0.26
CA GLN A 21 5.91 7.59 0.51
C GLN A 21 6.26 6.93 1.85
N MET A 22 5.27 6.38 2.55
CA MET A 22 5.49 5.66 3.80
C MET A 22 6.34 4.39 3.59
N MET A 23 6.12 3.63 2.51
CA MET A 23 6.98 2.48 2.16
C MET A 23 8.45 2.89 2.00
N ILE A 24 8.70 3.99 1.29
CA ILE A 24 10.05 4.51 1.09
C ILE A 24 10.66 4.94 2.44
N GLN A 25 9.91 5.69 3.23
CA GLN A 25 10.35 6.12 4.56
C GLN A 25 10.75 4.93 5.44
N VAL A 26 9.90 3.91 5.52
CA VAL A 26 10.16 2.70 6.33
C VAL A 26 11.38 1.93 5.82
N LEU A 27 11.58 1.82 4.51
CA LEU A 27 12.78 1.20 3.95
C LEU A 27 14.06 1.93 4.39
N LEU A 28 14.05 3.26 4.39
CA LEU A 28 15.16 4.10 4.81
C LEU A 28 15.40 4.01 6.32
N GLU A 29 14.35 4.14 7.14
CA GLU A 29 14.41 4.05 8.60
C GLU A 29 14.93 2.68 9.08
N LYS A 30 14.53 1.61 8.39
CA LYS A 30 15.00 0.24 8.68
C LYS A 30 16.38 -0.05 8.12
N ASN A 31 17.03 0.91 7.46
CA ASN A 31 18.32 0.71 6.81
C ASN A 31 18.32 -0.52 5.89
N PHE A 32 17.22 -0.70 5.14
CA PHE A 32 17.13 -1.81 4.18
C PHE A 32 18.31 -1.72 3.19
N PRO A 33 18.96 -2.83 2.82
CA PRO A 33 20.15 -2.80 1.98
C PRO A 33 19.81 -2.47 0.53
N ILE A 34 19.56 -1.20 0.24
CA ILE A 34 19.19 -0.67 -1.08
C ILE A 34 20.44 -0.41 -1.89
N ASN A 35 20.46 -0.87 -3.15
CA ASN A 35 21.43 -0.46 -4.17
C ASN A 35 20.88 0.72 -4.96
N ASN A 36 19.75 0.52 -5.65
CA ASN A 36 19.02 1.57 -6.35
C ASN A 36 17.55 1.58 -5.87
N LEU A 37 16.97 2.78 -5.76
CA LEU A 37 15.58 3.00 -5.41
C LEU A 37 14.89 3.78 -6.53
N TYR A 38 13.94 3.14 -7.22
CA TYR A 38 13.17 3.72 -8.31
C TYR A 38 11.78 4.12 -7.82
N LEU A 39 11.46 5.40 -7.90
CA LEU A 39 10.17 5.95 -7.53
C LEU A 39 9.31 6.04 -8.79
N LEU A 40 8.24 5.25 -8.86
CA LEU A 40 7.41 5.13 -10.05
C LEU A 40 6.00 5.67 -9.79
N ALA A 41 5.51 6.50 -10.71
CA ALA A 41 4.15 7.04 -10.67
C ALA A 41 3.59 7.26 -12.09
N SER A 42 2.43 7.90 -12.21
CA SER A 42 1.87 8.25 -13.51
C SER A 42 2.73 9.29 -14.23
N ASN A 43 2.59 9.38 -15.56
CA ASN A 43 3.30 10.35 -16.41
C ASN A 43 3.15 11.80 -15.92
N LYS A 44 2.00 12.14 -15.29
CA LYS A 44 1.77 13.48 -14.69
C LYS A 44 2.74 13.82 -13.55
N SER A 45 3.38 12.84 -12.99
CA SER A 45 4.31 12.99 -11.86
C SER A 45 5.77 12.82 -12.28
N GLU A 46 6.06 12.54 -13.55
CA GLU A 46 7.42 12.38 -14.03
C GLU A 46 8.25 13.63 -13.77
N GLY A 47 9.49 13.43 -13.32
CA GLY A 47 10.42 14.51 -12.98
C GLY A 47 10.13 15.22 -11.66
N LYS A 48 9.00 14.94 -10.98
CA LYS A 48 8.76 15.51 -9.65
C LYS A 48 9.84 15.05 -8.67
N LYS A 49 10.20 15.97 -7.76
CA LYS A 49 11.11 15.71 -6.65
C LYS A 49 10.30 15.41 -5.40
N ILE A 50 10.68 14.37 -4.68
CA ILE A 50 10.09 14.00 -3.39
C ILE A 50 11.22 13.97 -2.36
N ASN A 51 11.03 14.69 -1.26
CA ASN A 51 11.96 14.68 -0.13
C ASN A 51 11.42 13.74 0.96
N ILE A 52 12.21 12.75 1.34
CA ILE A 52 11.90 11.80 2.42
C ILE A 52 13.15 11.65 3.28
N LEU A 53 13.07 11.94 4.57
CA LEU A 53 14.19 11.90 5.53
C LEU A 53 15.43 12.61 5.01
N ASP A 54 15.26 13.87 4.57
CA ASP A 54 16.31 14.75 4.04
C ASP A 54 17.03 14.23 2.78
N GLN A 55 16.48 13.23 2.10
CA GLN A 55 16.95 12.71 0.83
C GLN A 55 15.97 13.08 -0.30
N GLU A 56 16.49 13.63 -1.38
CA GLU A 56 15.72 13.97 -2.57
C GLU A 56 15.72 12.81 -3.57
N PHE A 57 14.53 12.45 -4.03
CA PHE A 57 14.32 11.41 -5.03
C PHE A 57 13.57 11.97 -6.23
N THR A 58 13.93 11.51 -7.43
CA THR A 58 13.20 11.85 -8.66
C THR A 58 12.19 10.76 -8.99
N VAL A 59 10.96 11.17 -9.31
CA VAL A 59 9.89 10.27 -9.76
C VAL A 59 10.03 10.01 -11.25
N HIS A 60 9.89 8.75 -11.66
CA HIS A 60 9.89 8.31 -13.06
C HIS A 60 8.49 7.84 -13.48
N ALA A 61 8.18 7.98 -14.77
CA ALA A 61 6.93 7.48 -15.33
C ALA A 61 6.92 5.95 -15.34
N LEU A 62 5.85 5.35 -14.81
CA LEU A 62 5.67 3.89 -14.78
C LEU A 62 5.47 3.31 -16.19
N ASP A 63 4.75 4.04 -17.06
CA ASP A 63 4.40 3.55 -18.42
C ASP A 63 5.62 3.29 -19.32
N SER A 64 6.74 3.97 -19.08
CA SER A 64 7.99 3.82 -19.82
C SER A 64 9.08 3.08 -19.05
N PHE A 65 8.81 2.67 -17.82
CA PHE A 65 9.81 2.04 -16.97
C PHE A 65 10.06 0.58 -17.32
N ASN A 66 11.32 0.21 -17.40
CA ASN A 66 11.74 -1.18 -17.60
C ASN A 66 12.16 -1.80 -16.27
N PHE A 67 11.47 -2.87 -15.86
CA PHE A 67 11.75 -3.59 -14.62
C PHE A 67 13.02 -4.48 -14.67
N ASN A 68 13.75 -4.51 -15.79
CA ASN A 68 14.97 -5.31 -15.88
C ASN A 68 16.00 -4.89 -14.81
N GLY A 69 16.46 -5.85 -14.04
CA GLY A 69 17.41 -5.62 -12.94
C GLY A 69 16.79 -5.10 -11.64
N VAL A 70 15.46 -4.98 -11.55
CA VAL A 70 14.76 -4.71 -10.29
C VAL A 70 14.59 -6.03 -9.53
N ASP A 71 15.10 -6.10 -8.30
CA ASP A 71 14.95 -7.29 -7.44
C ASP A 71 13.57 -7.35 -6.77
N ILE A 72 13.07 -6.23 -6.26
CA ILE A 72 11.81 -6.14 -5.51
C ILE A 72 10.99 -4.95 -6.02
N ALA A 73 9.71 -5.16 -6.30
CA ALA A 73 8.78 -4.11 -6.68
C ALA A 73 7.61 -4.05 -5.68
N LEU A 74 7.47 -2.91 -4.99
CA LEU A 74 6.39 -2.62 -4.04
C LEU A 74 5.27 -1.88 -4.74
N PHE A 75 4.05 -2.43 -4.74
CA PHE A 75 2.90 -1.86 -5.44
C PHE A 75 1.89 -1.25 -4.47
N SER A 76 1.55 0.03 -4.68
CA SER A 76 0.56 0.77 -3.89
C SER A 76 -0.24 1.78 -4.72
N ALA A 77 -0.31 1.61 -6.04
CA ALA A 77 -0.93 2.58 -6.97
C ALA A 77 -2.39 2.25 -7.36
N GLY A 78 -3.02 1.30 -6.65
CA GLY A 78 -4.38 0.84 -6.94
C GLY A 78 -4.43 -0.44 -7.79
N SER A 79 -5.58 -1.12 -7.75
CA SER A 79 -5.78 -2.45 -8.33
C SER A 79 -5.54 -2.52 -9.84
N ASP A 80 -5.95 -1.49 -10.59
CA ASP A 80 -5.76 -1.46 -12.04
C ASP A 80 -4.28 -1.40 -12.43
N VAL A 81 -3.47 -0.67 -11.66
CA VAL A 81 -2.03 -0.60 -11.87
C VAL A 81 -1.37 -1.94 -11.55
N SER A 82 -1.75 -2.57 -10.45
CA SER A 82 -1.26 -3.90 -10.09
C SER A 82 -1.63 -4.93 -11.15
N LYS A 83 -2.88 -4.93 -11.63
CA LYS A 83 -3.34 -5.79 -12.72
C LYS A 83 -2.49 -5.66 -13.98
N LYS A 84 -2.14 -4.42 -14.35
CA LYS A 84 -1.41 -4.13 -15.59
C LYS A 84 0.08 -4.46 -15.46
N TYR A 85 0.73 -4.03 -14.40
CA TYR A 85 2.20 -4.00 -14.33
C TYR A 85 2.84 -5.08 -13.44
N ALA A 86 2.11 -5.70 -12.50
CA ALA A 86 2.73 -6.68 -11.62
C ALA A 86 3.28 -7.89 -12.39
N LYS A 87 2.55 -8.38 -13.37
CA LYS A 87 3.02 -9.49 -14.25
C LYS A 87 4.17 -9.08 -15.14
N GLU A 88 4.30 -7.82 -15.50
CA GLU A 88 5.45 -7.30 -16.24
C GLU A 88 6.70 -7.30 -15.37
N ALA A 89 6.58 -6.82 -14.12
CA ALA A 89 7.67 -6.87 -13.16
C ALA A 89 8.15 -8.31 -12.90
N THR A 90 7.24 -9.26 -12.69
CA THR A 90 7.60 -10.67 -12.45
C THR A 90 8.24 -11.34 -13.67
N LYS A 91 7.84 -11.00 -14.89
CA LYS A 91 8.50 -11.47 -16.13
C LYS A 91 9.96 -11.03 -16.22
N ASN A 92 10.32 -9.92 -15.60
CA ASN A 92 11.67 -9.42 -15.46
C ASN A 92 12.40 -9.92 -14.20
N ASN A 93 11.88 -11.00 -13.57
CA ASN A 93 12.40 -11.63 -12.36
C ASN A 93 12.32 -10.76 -11.08
N SER A 94 11.54 -9.69 -11.08
CA SER A 94 11.27 -8.94 -9.85
C SER A 94 10.30 -9.72 -8.96
N ILE A 95 10.53 -9.71 -7.66
CA ILE A 95 9.54 -10.15 -6.67
C ILE A 95 8.59 -8.98 -6.43
N VAL A 96 7.31 -9.18 -6.70
CA VAL A 96 6.27 -8.17 -6.46
C VAL A 96 5.68 -8.35 -5.06
N ILE A 97 5.61 -7.27 -4.29
CA ILE A 97 4.85 -7.22 -3.04
C ILE A 97 3.71 -6.22 -3.28
N ASP A 98 2.49 -6.75 -3.40
CA ASP A 98 1.32 -5.96 -3.76
C ASP A 98 0.46 -5.61 -2.54
N ASN A 99 0.35 -4.30 -2.29
CA ASN A 99 -0.49 -3.76 -1.21
C ASN A 99 -1.92 -3.44 -1.66
N THR A 100 -2.25 -3.65 -2.93
CA THR A 100 -3.61 -3.43 -3.45
C THR A 100 -4.52 -4.62 -3.15
N SER A 101 -5.82 -4.49 -3.46
CA SER A 101 -6.76 -5.60 -3.26
C SER A 101 -6.75 -6.62 -4.41
N PHE A 102 -6.08 -6.33 -5.52
CA PHE A 102 -6.25 -7.07 -6.77
C PHE A 102 -5.91 -8.56 -6.65
N PHE A 103 -4.80 -8.90 -5.98
CA PHE A 103 -4.31 -10.28 -5.90
C PHE A 103 -4.71 -11.03 -4.63
N ARG A 104 -5.48 -10.42 -3.72
CA ARG A 104 -5.76 -10.99 -2.39
C ARG A 104 -6.54 -12.31 -2.43
N TYR A 105 -7.33 -12.52 -3.46
CA TYR A 105 -8.17 -13.73 -3.63
C TYR A 105 -7.67 -14.67 -4.72
N GLU A 106 -6.51 -14.39 -5.32
CA GLU A 106 -5.93 -15.26 -6.33
C GLU A 106 -5.31 -16.50 -5.68
N LYS A 107 -5.74 -17.69 -6.13
CA LYS A 107 -5.40 -18.98 -5.49
C LYS A 107 -3.89 -19.26 -5.43
N ASP A 108 -3.15 -18.84 -6.45
CA ASP A 108 -1.72 -19.14 -6.60
C ASP A 108 -0.82 -18.01 -6.09
N ILE A 109 -1.42 -17.00 -5.43
CA ILE A 109 -0.70 -15.86 -4.87
C ILE A 109 -0.85 -15.88 -3.33
N PRO A 110 0.25 -16.02 -2.59
CA PRO A 110 0.18 -16.05 -1.13
C PRO A 110 -0.23 -14.70 -0.57
N LEU A 111 -1.20 -14.72 0.34
CA LEU A 111 -1.63 -13.57 1.14
C LEU A 111 -0.88 -13.62 2.47
N ILE A 112 0.09 -12.72 2.66
CA ILE A 112 1.07 -12.82 3.74
C ILE A 112 0.96 -11.67 4.73
N VAL A 113 0.93 -12.04 6.02
CA VAL A 113 1.28 -11.19 7.16
C VAL A 113 2.45 -11.89 7.85
N PRO A 114 3.67 -11.32 7.83
CA PRO A 114 4.88 -12.02 8.28
C PRO A 114 4.79 -12.57 9.71
N GLU A 115 4.12 -11.87 10.62
CA GLU A 115 3.93 -12.27 12.02
C GLU A 115 2.93 -13.43 12.16
N ILE A 116 2.16 -13.76 11.11
CA ILE A 116 1.08 -14.75 11.16
C ILE A 116 1.45 -16.02 10.41
N ASN A 117 1.91 -15.88 9.17
CA ASN A 117 2.09 -16.99 8.24
C ASN A 117 3.35 -16.86 7.36
N SER A 118 4.45 -16.41 7.96
CA SER A 118 5.74 -16.28 7.25
C SER A 118 6.27 -17.59 6.66
N ASP A 119 5.85 -18.74 7.19
CA ASP A 119 6.15 -20.07 6.66
C ASP A 119 5.61 -20.27 5.24
N GLN A 120 4.54 -19.58 4.87
CA GLN A 120 3.91 -19.65 3.55
C GLN A 120 4.54 -18.72 2.52
N ILE A 121 5.45 -17.83 2.92
CA ILE A 121 6.04 -16.83 2.02
C ILE A 121 6.72 -17.47 0.79
N GLY A 122 7.29 -18.67 0.96
CA GLY A 122 7.96 -19.41 -0.12
C GLY A 122 7.07 -19.73 -1.32
N SER A 123 5.75 -19.72 -1.16
CA SER A 123 4.77 -19.99 -2.23
C SER A 123 4.77 -18.90 -3.32
N TYR A 124 5.33 -17.71 -3.05
CA TYR A 124 5.47 -16.65 -4.06
C TYR A 124 6.22 -17.11 -5.32
N LYS A 125 7.06 -18.14 -5.21
CA LYS A 125 7.84 -18.67 -6.34
C LYS A 125 6.99 -19.16 -7.52
N LEU A 126 5.72 -19.45 -7.28
CA LEU A 126 4.78 -19.87 -8.34
C LEU A 126 4.37 -18.69 -9.24
N SER A 127 4.17 -17.52 -8.67
CA SER A 127 3.66 -16.35 -9.38
C SER A 127 4.64 -15.18 -9.46
N GLY A 128 5.66 -15.15 -8.60
CA GLY A 128 6.53 -14.00 -8.38
C GLY A 128 5.89 -12.89 -7.53
N ILE A 129 4.67 -13.12 -7.01
CA ILE A 129 3.87 -12.10 -6.33
C ILE A 129 3.56 -12.54 -4.90
N ILE A 130 3.60 -11.58 -3.97
CA ILE A 130 3.12 -11.69 -2.61
C ILE A 130 2.03 -10.61 -2.44
N ALA A 131 0.83 -10.98 -2.00
CA ALA A 131 -0.23 -10.05 -1.69
C ALA A 131 -0.23 -9.70 -0.21
N ASN A 132 -0.46 -8.41 0.11
CA ASN A 132 -0.72 -7.94 1.47
C ASN A 132 -2.23 -7.89 1.72
N PRO A 133 -2.72 -8.29 2.91
CA PRO A 133 -4.11 -8.09 3.30
C PRO A 133 -4.48 -6.61 3.44
N ASN A 134 -5.76 -6.36 3.74
CA ASN A 134 -6.23 -5.03 4.10
C ASN A 134 -5.52 -4.52 5.37
N CYS A 135 -5.26 -3.21 5.44
CA CYS A 135 -4.52 -2.58 6.53
C CYS A 135 -5.15 -2.84 7.91
N SER A 136 -6.47 -2.74 8.04
CA SER A 136 -7.19 -3.02 9.29
C SER A 136 -7.05 -4.49 9.68
N THR A 137 -7.09 -5.40 8.71
CA THR A 137 -6.88 -6.84 8.91
C THR A 137 -5.47 -7.13 9.45
N ILE A 138 -4.45 -6.54 8.86
CA ILE A 138 -3.05 -6.75 9.30
C ILE A 138 -2.89 -6.31 10.76
N GLN A 139 -3.34 -5.08 11.09
CA GLN A 139 -3.25 -4.54 12.44
C GLN A 139 -3.96 -5.41 13.47
N MET A 140 -5.19 -5.84 13.15
CA MET A 140 -5.97 -6.74 14.00
C MET A 140 -5.25 -8.07 14.21
N LEU A 141 -4.81 -8.72 13.14
CA LEU A 141 -4.18 -10.04 13.22
C LEU A 141 -2.89 -10.01 14.05
N VAL A 142 -2.04 -9.01 13.87
CA VAL A 142 -0.81 -8.87 14.65
C VAL A 142 -1.14 -8.70 16.14
N ALA A 143 -2.16 -7.91 16.48
CA ALA A 143 -2.57 -7.69 17.86
C ALA A 143 -3.15 -8.94 18.54
N ILE A 144 -3.97 -9.72 17.82
CA ILE A 144 -4.67 -10.88 18.40
C ILE A 144 -3.91 -12.20 18.26
N LYS A 145 -2.83 -12.27 17.46
CA LYS A 145 -2.06 -13.50 17.23
C LYS A 145 -1.58 -14.15 18.55
N PRO A 146 -0.96 -13.43 19.49
CA PRO A 146 -0.56 -14.04 20.78
C PRO A 146 -1.73 -14.63 21.57
N ILE A 147 -2.90 -13.98 21.51
CA ILE A 147 -4.12 -14.47 22.17
C ILE A 147 -4.61 -15.73 21.48
N HIS A 148 -4.60 -15.75 20.13
CA HIS A 148 -4.99 -16.93 19.36
C HIS A 148 -4.11 -18.13 19.68
N ASP A 149 -2.80 -17.94 19.77
CA ASP A 149 -1.83 -19.00 20.08
C ASP A 149 -2.04 -19.59 21.49
N ALA A 150 -2.39 -18.72 22.44
CA ALA A 150 -2.63 -19.17 23.83
C ALA A 150 -4.02 -19.79 24.04
N CYS A 151 -5.06 -19.25 23.39
CA CYS A 151 -6.47 -19.55 23.73
C CYS A 151 -7.29 -20.07 22.55
N ASN A 152 -6.76 -20.11 21.33
CA ASN A 152 -7.44 -20.57 20.12
C ASN A 152 -8.79 -19.85 19.88
N ILE A 153 -8.73 -18.60 19.43
CA ILE A 153 -9.90 -17.74 19.14
C ILE A 153 -10.88 -18.46 18.22
N LYS A 154 -12.15 -18.49 18.62
CA LYS A 154 -13.25 -19.12 17.86
C LYS A 154 -14.07 -18.12 17.07
N ARG A 155 -14.14 -16.88 17.52
CA ARG A 155 -14.95 -15.83 16.89
C ARG A 155 -14.34 -14.46 17.15
N ILE A 156 -14.41 -13.60 16.14
CA ILE A 156 -14.02 -12.20 16.21
C ILE A 156 -15.25 -11.34 15.86
N ASN A 157 -15.62 -10.42 16.76
CA ASN A 157 -16.56 -9.34 16.48
C ASN A 157 -15.74 -8.05 16.51
N VAL A 158 -15.76 -7.30 15.42
CA VAL A 158 -14.93 -6.11 15.26
C VAL A 158 -15.73 -4.92 14.77
N CYS A 159 -15.46 -3.76 15.33
CA CYS A 159 -15.88 -2.46 14.81
C CYS A 159 -14.63 -1.62 14.61
N THR A 160 -14.55 -0.90 13.49
CA THR A 160 -13.39 -0.08 13.14
C THR A 160 -13.80 1.37 12.92
N TYR A 161 -12.90 2.29 13.32
CA TYR A 161 -12.91 3.69 12.91
C TYR A 161 -11.65 3.92 12.08
N GLN A 162 -11.83 4.26 10.80
CA GLN A 162 -10.71 4.37 9.86
C GLN A 162 -10.53 5.81 9.40
N ALA A 163 -9.27 6.24 9.31
CA ALA A 163 -8.93 7.56 8.83
C ALA A 163 -9.11 7.67 7.30
N VAL A 164 -9.36 8.88 6.83
CA VAL A 164 -9.50 9.19 5.40
C VAL A 164 -8.25 8.87 4.58
N SER A 165 -7.07 8.80 5.22
CA SER A 165 -5.80 8.46 4.58
C SER A 165 -5.80 7.10 3.89
N GLY A 166 -6.64 6.16 4.34
CA GLY A 166 -6.82 4.86 3.70
C GLY A 166 -7.41 4.95 2.28
N THR A 167 -8.19 6.01 2.00
CA THR A 167 -8.73 6.29 0.66
C THR A 167 -7.74 7.07 -0.23
N GLY A 168 -6.66 7.58 0.35
CA GLY A 168 -5.56 8.24 -0.37
C GLY A 168 -5.53 9.76 -0.25
N ASN A 169 -4.61 10.37 -0.98
CA ASN A 169 -4.34 11.81 -0.87
C ASN A 169 -5.54 12.70 -1.20
N ASN A 170 -6.40 12.31 -2.14
CA ASN A 170 -7.58 13.09 -2.50
C ASN A 170 -8.56 13.18 -1.32
N ALA A 171 -8.73 12.10 -0.56
CA ALA A 171 -9.58 12.10 0.64
C ALA A 171 -8.99 12.95 1.78
N ILE A 172 -7.66 12.93 1.94
CA ILE A 172 -6.97 13.81 2.89
C ILE A 172 -7.19 15.28 2.50
N GLN A 173 -7.05 15.58 1.20
CA GLN A 173 -7.25 16.94 0.70
C GLN A 173 -8.70 17.38 0.88
N GLU A 174 -9.68 16.54 0.53
CA GLU A 174 -11.10 16.85 0.73
C GLU A 174 -11.42 17.14 2.20
N LEU A 175 -10.91 16.36 3.13
CA LEU A 175 -11.09 16.62 4.57
C LEU A 175 -10.53 17.99 4.94
N ASN A 176 -9.32 18.33 4.50
CA ASN A 176 -8.69 19.63 4.78
C ASN A 176 -9.49 20.78 4.18
N ASP A 177 -9.95 20.64 2.93
CA ASP A 177 -10.74 21.67 2.24
C ASP A 177 -12.10 21.87 2.91
N GLN A 178 -12.76 20.79 3.34
CA GLN A 178 -14.01 20.87 4.09
C GLN A 178 -13.84 21.55 5.46
N VAL A 179 -12.76 21.24 6.20
CA VAL A 179 -12.43 21.93 7.46
C VAL A 179 -12.21 23.41 7.23
N ASN A 180 -11.42 23.77 6.20
CA ASN A 180 -11.18 25.17 5.83
C ASN A 180 -12.46 25.90 5.42
N SER A 181 -13.34 25.26 4.64
CA SER A 181 -14.63 25.81 4.24
C SER A 181 -15.52 26.06 5.47
N TYR A 182 -15.60 25.09 6.37
CA TYR A 182 -16.38 25.21 7.60
C TYR A 182 -15.93 26.40 8.46
N VAL A 183 -14.63 26.53 8.71
CA VAL A 183 -14.06 27.63 9.53
C VAL A 183 -14.30 29.00 8.89
N ASN A 184 -14.32 29.07 7.56
CA ASN A 184 -14.51 30.32 6.82
C ASN A 184 -15.96 30.57 6.38
N ASN A 185 -16.94 29.83 6.91
CA ASN A 185 -18.36 29.90 6.56
C ASN A 185 -18.62 29.83 5.04
N LYS A 186 -17.91 28.93 4.34
CA LYS A 186 -18.08 28.63 2.91
C LYS A 186 -18.84 27.34 2.72
N ASP A 187 -19.38 27.15 1.52
CA ASP A 187 -20.04 25.90 1.14
C ASP A 187 -19.07 24.72 1.19
N ILE A 188 -19.54 23.59 1.70
CA ILE A 188 -18.79 22.35 1.80
C ILE A 188 -19.03 21.53 0.54
N VAL A 189 -17.94 21.15 -0.12
CA VAL A 189 -17.96 20.31 -1.33
C VAL A 189 -17.58 18.88 -0.97
N CYS A 190 -18.29 17.89 -1.54
CA CYS A 190 -18.03 16.46 -1.39
C CYS A 190 -17.75 15.89 -2.77
N GLU A 191 -16.50 15.46 -3.01
CA GLU A 191 -16.05 14.91 -4.30
C GLU A 191 -15.61 13.44 -4.17
N VAL A 192 -14.95 13.10 -3.08
CA VAL A 192 -14.44 11.75 -2.80
C VAL A 192 -15.45 10.93 -1.99
N TYR A 193 -16.03 11.56 -0.98
CA TYR A 193 -17.04 10.94 -0.14
C TYR A 193 -18.47 11.35 -0.53
N PRO A 194 -19.48 10.47 -0.34
CA PRO A 194 -20.87 10.78 -0.67
C PRO A 194 -21.50 11.83 0.27
N LYS A 195 -20.86 12.13 1.37
CA LYS A 195 -21.29 13.07 2.41
C LYS A 195 -20.07 13.80 2.98
N GLN A 196 -20.33 14.94 3.64
CA GLN A 196 -19.31 15.64 4.40
C GLN A 196 -18.60 14.71 5.37
N ILE A 197 -17.29 14.67 5.30
CA ILE A 197 -16.43 13.89 6.20
C ILE A 197 -15.85 14.73 7.34
N ALA A 198 -15.66 16.04 7.13
CA ALA A 198 -15.18 16.92 8.20
C ALA A 198 -16.18 16.93 9.37
N PHE A 199 -15.67 16.68 10.59
CA PHE A 199 -16.46 16.59 11.83
C PHE A 199 -17.57 15.52 11.80
N ASN A 200 -17.38 14.45 11.02
CA ASN A 200 -18.38 13.43 10.82
C ASN A 200 -17.75 12.01 10.81
N VAL A 201 -18.61 10.99 10.91
CA VAL A 201 -18.30 9.59 10.66
C VAL A 201 -19.28 9.07 9.60
N ILE A 202 -18.76 8.47 8.54
CA ILE A 202 -19.58 7.87 7.49
C ILE A 202 -19.61 6.36 7.75
N PRO A 203 -20.78 5.77 8.07
CA PRO A 203 -20.89 4.33 8.39
C PRO A 203 -20.93 3.49 7.13
N GLN A 204 -20.02 3.74 6.22
CA GLN A 204 -19.87 3.01 4.96
C GLN A 204 -18.39 2.91 4.62
N ILE A 205 -17.97 1.70 4.27
CA ILE A 205 -16.65 1.43 3.71
C ILE A 205 -16.85 0.45 2.54
N ASP A 206 -16.21 0.74 1.40
CA ASP A 206 -16.37 -0.04 0.18
C ASP A 206 -17.84 -0.08 -0.35
N ASN A 207 -18.19 -1.08 -1.15
CA ASN A 207 -19.48 -1.21 -1.80
C ASN A 207 -20.44 -2.08 -0.98
N PHE A 208 -21.70 -1.68 -0.90
CA PHE A 208 -22.73 -2.52 -0.30
C PHE A 208 -22.93 -3.79 -1.13
N MET A 209 -23.02 -4.92 -0.44
CA MET A 209 -23.43 -6.18 -1.03
C MET A 209 -24.96 -6.26 -1.15
N GLU A 210 -25.47 -7.28 -1.87
CA GLU A 210 -26.92 -7.49 -2.07
C GLU A 210 -27.70 -7.64 -0.76
N ASN A 211 -27.05 -8.09 0.30
CA ASN A 211 -27.65 -8.23 1.64
C ASN A 211 -27.69 -6.92 2.46
N GLY A 212 -27.25 -5.80 1.88
CA GLY A 212 -27.26 -4.49 2.52
C GLY A 212 -26.08 -4.18 3.46
N TYR A 213 -25.04 -5.05 3.43
CA TYR A 213 -23.82 -4.87 4.23
C TYR A 213 -22.61 -4.69 3.34
#